data_64f10a1a332b8cbcfacee57e9b6b1785
#
_entry.id   64f10a1a332b8cbcfacee57e9b6b1785
#
_cell.length_a   1.000
_cell.length_b   1.000
_cell.length_c   1.000
_cell.angle_alpha   90.00
_cell.angle_beta   90.00
_cell.angle_gamma   90.00
#
_symmetry.space_group_name_H-M   'P 1'
#
loop_
_entity.id
_entity.type
_entity.pdbx_description
1 polymer ?
#
loop_
_entity_poly.entity_id
_entity_poly.type
_entity_poly.pdbx_seq_one_letter_code
_entity_poly.pdbx_strand_id
1 'polypeptide(L)'
;ASRYEGPVPMRDVIRKTYFPNLDLAAAGIVLAEFEHETPRALHERREPMFFKRLGLAIDQVEADYDIVVIDCPPQLGFLTMSALIAATTVLITVIPSMLDIASMNQFLQMTAGLLNVVASYGASLEYDNLKFLITRFEPSDGPQAQMAGFLRALFAEQVMTNTFLKSTAVSDAGLTQQTLYEVDRSEFNRNTYDRAVESINQVSSELE
;
A
#
# COMPACT_ATOMS: atom_id res chain seq x y z
N ALA A 1 -1.44 17.74 28.04
CA ALA A 1 -0.27 18.30 27.34
C ALA A 1 0.08 17.34 26.21
N SER A 2 0.07 17.84 24.97
CA SER A 2 0.50 17.06 23.80
C SER A 2 1.96 16.63 24.03
N ARG A 3 2.26 15.35 23.81
CA ARG A 3 3.64 14.82 23.87
C ARG A 3 4.48 15.22 22.66
N TYR A 4 3.94 16.03 21.75
CA TYR A 4 4.63 16.45 20.54
C TYR A 4 5.39 17.74 20.79
N GLU A 5 6.68 17.63 20.94
CA GLU A 5 7.64 18.74 20.98
C GLU A 5 7.90 19.30 19.58
N GLY A 6 6.84 19.64 18.83
CA GLY A 6 6.96 20.21 17.48
C GLY A 6 7.13 19.17 16.36
N PRO A 7 7.17 19.63 15.11
CA PRO A 7 7.35 18.74 13.94
C PRO A 7 8.77 18.17 13.89
N VAL A 8 8.89 16.85 13.82
CA VAL A 8 10.16 16.15 13.59
C VAL A 8 10.40 16.07 12.08
N PRO A 9 11.57 16.50 11.57
CA PRO A 9 11.91 16.37 10.15
C PRO A 9 11.87 14.91 9.70
N MET A 10 11.42 14.65 8.44
CA MET A 10 11.35 13.30 7.90
C MET A 10 12.71 12.58 7.94
N ARG A 11 13.79 13.30 7.69
CA ARG A 11 15.18 12.76 7.75
C ARG A 11 15.55 12.18 9.11
N ASP A 12 14.99 12.69 10.20
CA ASP A 12 15.33 12.26 11.56
C ASP A 12 14.61 10.96 11.95
N VAL A 13 13.51 10.60 11.24
CA VAL A 13 12.75 9.38 11.50
C VAL A 13 13.16 8.22 10.59
N ILE A 14 13.80 8.50 9.46
CA ILE A 14 14.30 7.48 8.53
C ILE A 14 15.44 6.69 9.17
N ARG A 15 15.42 5.38 9.00
CA ARG A 15 16.43 4.44 9.47
C ARG A 15 16.98 3.64 8.30
N LYS A 16 18.29 3.44 8.28
CA LYS A 16 18.93 2.50 7.37
C LYS A 16 18.51 1.08 7.69
N THR A 17 18.16 0.32 6.67
CA THR A 17 17.97 -1.12 6.81
C THR A 17 19.27 -1.85 6.47
N TYR A 18 19.32 -3.16 6.67
CA TYR A 18 20.44 -3.99 6.22
C TYR A 18 20.38 -4.31 4.72
N PHE A 19 19.28 -4.01 4.05
CA PHE A 19 19.18 -4.09 2.60
C PHE A 19 19.86 -2.88 1.96
N PRO A 20 20.74 -3.07 0.95
CA PRO A 20 21.31 -1.95 0.22
C PRO A 20 20.20 -1.15 -0.48
N ASN A 21 20.33 0.18 -0.44
CA ASN A 21 19.40 1.13 -1.08
C ASN A 21 17.94 1.08 -0.59
N LEU A 22 17.71 0.51 0.58
CA LEU A 22 16.39 0.49 1.21
C LEU A 22 16.45 1.11 2.60
N ASP A 23 15.75 2.20 2.78
CA ASP A 23 15.57 2.87 4.06
C ASP A 23 14.12 2.71 4.54
N LEU A 24 13.90 2.85 5.82
CA LEU A 24 12.60 2.66 6.43
C LEU A 24 12.22 3.84 7.35
N ALA A 25 11.07 4.45 7.09
CA ALA A 25 10.37 5.28 8.05
C ALA A 25 9.30 4.42 8.75
N ALA A 26 9.65 3.81 9.87
CA ALA A 26 8.79 2.87 10.55
C ALA A 26 7.62 3.60 11.23
N ALA A 27 6.40 3.12 10.99
CA ALA A 27 5.24 3.53 11.76
C ALA A 27 5.32 2.94 13.18
N GLY A 28 4.96 3.74 14.17
CA GLY A 28 4.85 3.30 15.54
C GLY A 28 3.42 3.46 16.08
N ILE A 29 3.16 2.90 17.26
CA ILE A 29 1.84 3.00 17.91
C ILE A 29 1.38 4.45 18.10
N VAL A 30 2.32 5.38 18.22
CA VAL A 30 2.05 6.82 18.35
C VAL A 30 1.37 7.37 17.08
N LEU A 31 1.61 6.77 15.91
CA LEU A 31 0.95 7.18 14.67
C LEU A 31 -0.58 6.99 14.73
N ALA A 32 -1.07 6.07 15.56
CA ALA A 32 -2.50 5.90 15.77
C ALA A 32 -3.14 7.15 16.44
N GLU A 33 -2.38 7.96 17.15
CA GLU A 33 -2.87 9.23 17.72
C GLU A 33 -3.30 10.21 16.61
N PHE A 34 -2.70 10.11 15.41
CA PHE A 34 -3.10 10.92 14.26
C PHE A 34 -4.57 10.72 13.88
N GLU A 35 -5.05 9.48 13.93
CA GLU A 35 -6.46 9.15 13.67
C GLU A 35 -7.42 9.74 14.71
N HIS A 36 -6.97 9.94 15.95
CA HIS A 36 -7.78 10.51 17.02
C HIS A 36 -7.71 12.04 17.09
N GLU A 37 -6.53 12.62 16.88
CA GLU A 37 -6.33 14.06 16.97
C GLU A 37 -6.79 14.82 15.72
N THR A 38 -6.73 14.20 14.55
CA THR A 38 -7.09 14.86 13.29
C THR A 38 -8.57 15.30 13.26
N PRO A 39 -9.58 14.47 13.63
CA PRO A 39 -10.96 14.91 13.70
C PRO A 39 -11.17 16.11 14.63
N ARG A 40 -10.48 16.12 15.75
CA ARG A 40 -10.53 17.21 16.72
C ARG A 40 -9.94 18.50 16.16
N ALA A 41 -8.75 18.39 15.53
CA ALA A 41 -8.09 19.54 14.90
C ALA A 41 -8.94 20.12 13.74
N LEU A 42 -9.64 19.27 12.99
CA LEU A 42 -10.60 19.67 11.95
C LEU A 42 -11.81 20.39 12.54
N HIS A 43 -12.41 19.83 13.58
CA HIS A 43 -13.57 20.46 14.27
C HIS A 43 -13.22 21.83 14.82
N GLU A 44 -12.05 21.98 15.42
CA GLU A 44 -11.54 23.24 15.95
C GLU A 44 -10.96 24.18 14.85
N ARG A 45 -11.02 23.78 13.58
CA ARG A 45 -10.48 24.50 12.41
C ARG A 45 -8.99 24.85 12.52
N ARG A 46 -8.25 24.10 13.34
CA ARG A 46 -6.80 24.31 13.54
C ARG A 46 -5.99 23.80 12.36
N GLU A 47 -6.50 22.77 11.67
CA GLU A 47 -5.75 22.12 10.62
C GLU A 47 -6.66 21.54 9.50
N PRO A 48 -7.23 22.41 8.68
CA PRO A 48 -8.13 21.99 7.59
C PRO A 48 -7.43 21.18 6.48
N MET A 49 -6.10 21.24 6.39
CA MET A 49 -5.29 20.64 5.33
C MET A 49 -4.38 19.50 5.85
N PHE A 50 -4.84 18.74 6.85
CA PHE A 50 -4.10 17.61 7.44
C PHE A 50 -3.58 16.63 6.39
N PHE A 51 -4.32 16.43 5.32
CA PHE A 51 -4.02 15.49 4.24
C PHE A 51 -2.75 15.85 3.45
N LYS A 52 -2.27 17.09 3.52
CA LYS A 52 -1.01 17.50 2.88
C LYS A 52 0.24 17.16 3.70
N ARG A 53 0.09 16.82 4.98
CA ARG A 53 1.22 16.61 5.88
C ARG A 53 2.20 15.55 5.39
N LEU A 54 1.68 14.41 4.91
CA LEU A 54 2.53 13.33 4.45
C LEU A 54 3.30 13.71 3.18
N GLY A 55 2.63 14.33 2.20
CA GLY A 55 3.30 14.85 0.99
C GLY A 55 4.42 15.82 1.36
N LEU A 56 4.12 16.84 2.20
CA LEU A 56 5.11 17.81 2.65
C LEU A 56 6.28 17.16 3.43
N ALA A 57 6.06 16.05 4.10
CA ALA A 57 7.12 15.31 4.76
C ALA A 57 7.99 14.54 3.76
N ILE A 58 7.40 13.93 2.73
CA ILE A 58 8.09 13.24 1.64
C ILE A 58 8.91 14.22 0.81
N ASP A 59 8.38 15.40 0.48
CA ASP A 59 9.07 16.45 -0.28
C ASP A 59 10.42 16.84 0.33
N GLN A 60 10.59 16.71 1.66
CA GLN A 60 11.86 17.01 2.35
C GLN A 60 12.99 16.05 1.96
N VAL A 61 12.65 14.89 1.44
CA VAL A 61 13.60 13.79 1.15
C VAL A 61 13.47 13.27 -0.29
N GLU A 62 12.61 13.86 -1.10
CA GLU A 62 12.33 13.43 -2.48
C GLU A 62 13.61 13.30 -3.32
N ALA A 63 14.56 14.24 -3.17
CA ALA A 63 15.83 14.21 -3.91
C ALA A 63 16.78 13.08 -3.51
N ASP A 64 16.50 12.38 -2.41
CA ASP A 64 17.37 11.33 -1.87
C ASP A 64 16.91 9.92 -2.30
N TYR A 65 15.70 9.79 -2.91
CA TYR A 65 15.09 8.49 -3.24
C TYR A 65 14.47 8.50 -4.64
N ASP A 66 14.63 7.39 -5.34
CA ASP A 66 14.00 7.18 -6.66
C ASP A 66 12.52 6.78 -6.50
N ILE A 67 12.19 6.02 -5.45
CA ILE A 67 10.85 5.50 -5.19
C ILE A 67 10.55 5.58 -3.69
N VAL A 68 9.32 6.01 -3.36
CA VAL A 68 8.76 5.96 -2.01
C VAL A 68 7.55 5.03 -2.01
N VAL A 69 7.61 3.95 -1.23
CA VAL A 69 6.49 3.02 -1.06
C VAL A 69 5.80 3.29 0.27
N ILE A 70 4.49 3.55 0.22
CA ILE A 70 3.67 3.82 1.40
C ILE A 70 2.79 2.59 1.66
N ASP A 71 3.12 1.82 2.70
CA ASP A 71 2.26 0.72 3.17
C ASP A 71 1.14 1.27 4.05
N CYS A 72 -0.09 1.09 3.59
CA CYS A 72 -1.27 1.66 4.22
C CYS A 72 -1.99 0.64 5.12
N PRO A 73 -2.59 1.07 6.25
CA PRO A 73 -3.45 0.21 7.04
C PRO A 73 -4.69 -0.22 6.24
N PRO A 74 -5.29 -1.40 6.53
CA PRO A 74 -6.43 -1.95 5.80
C PRO A 74 -7.76 -1.25 6.17
N GLN A 75 -7.74 0.03 6.41
CA GLN A 75 -8.91 0.85 6.75
C GLN A 75 -8.83 2.20 6.08
N LEU A 76 -9.98 2.76 5.76
CA LEU A 76 -10.09 4.11 5.20
C LEU A 76 -10.16 5.13 6.34
N GLY A 77 -8.98 5.55 6.81
CA GLY A 77 -8.80 6.58 7.84
C GLY A 77 -8.06 7.80 7.32
N PHE A 78 -7.73 8.73 8.21
CA PHE A 78 -6.99 9.95 7.86
C PHE A 78 -5.57 9.67 7.36
N LEU A 79 -4.93 8.60 7.86
CA LEU A 79 -3.62 8.16 7.39
C LEU A 79 -3.69 7.66 5.95
N THR A 80 -4.64 6.78 5.65
CA THR A 80 -4.85 6.26 4.28
C THR A 80 -5.19 7.39 3.31
N MET A 81 -6.03 8.35 3.73
CA MET A 81 -6.33 9.53 2.93
C MET A 81 -5.08 10.37 2.66
N SER A 82 -4.25 10.60 3.67
CA SER A 82 -3.00 11.35 3.51
C SER A 82 -2.03 10.65 2.56
N ALA A 83 -1.97 9.31 2.62
CA ALA A 83 -1.17 8.50 1.71
C ALA A 83 -1.68 8.58 0.26
N LEU A 84 -3.00 8.44 0.05
CA LEU A 84 -3.62 8.55 -1.27
C LEU A 84 -3.38 9.94 -1.91
N ILE A 85 -3.38 10.99 -1.12
CA ILE A 85 -3.17 12.35 -1.62
C ILE A 85 -1.69 12.62 -1.92
N ALA A 86 -0.78 11.97 -1.18
CA ALA A 86 0.66 12.10 -1.40
C ALA A 86 1.19 11.20 -2.54
N ALA A 87 0.43 10.18 -2.93
CA ALA A 87 0.87 9.20 -3.92
C ALA A 87 0.69 9.71 -5.35
N THR A 88 1.62 9.37 -6.22
CA THR A 88 1.51 9.51 -7.68
C THR A 88 0.99 8.22 -8.34
N THR A 89 1.21 7.08 -7.70
CA THR A 89 0.73 5.77 -8.15
C THR A 89 0.00 5.06 -7.02
N VAL A 90 -1.14 4.45 -7.32
CA VAL A 90 -1.92 3.66 -6.36
C VAL A 90 -2.00 2.22 -6.83
N LEU A 91 -1.53 1.30 -5.99
CA LEU A 91 -1.65 -0.14 -6.20
C LEU A 91 -2.69 -0.73 -5.24
N ILE A 92 -3.79 -1.22 -5.78
CA ILE A 92 -4.87 -1.84 -5.01
C ILE A 92 -4.72 -3.36 -5.08
N THR A 93 -4.41 -3.98 -3.96
CA THR A 93 -4.30 -5.44 -3.88
C THR A 93 -5.67 -6.07 -3.64
N VAL A 94 -6.00 -7.11 -4.41
CA VAL A 94 -7.30 -7.80 -4.35
C VAL A 94 -7.11 -9.30 -4.32
N ILE A 95 -7.74 -9.98 -3.37
CA ILE A 95 -7.90 -11.44 -3.44
C ILE A 95 -9.13 -11.71 -4.32
N PRO A 96 -9.04 -12.60 -5.33
CA PRO A 96 -10.13 -12.85 -6.26
C PRO A 96 -11.21 -13.75 -5.62
N SER A 97 -11.90 -13.22 -4.61
CA SER A 97 -13.07 -13.82 -3.98
C SER A 97 -14.27 -12.87 -4.03
N MET A 98 -15.48 -13.40 -4.00
CA MET A 98 -16.71 -12.59 -4.02
C MET A 98 -16.76 -11.59 -2.87
N LEU A 99 -16.30 -12.00 -1.68
CA LEU A 99 -16.35 -11.16 -0.48
C LEU A 99 -15.35 -10.00 -0.59
N ASP A 100 -14.14 -10.28 -1.07
CA ASP A 100 -13.10 -9.28 -1.24
C ASP A 100 -13.46 -8.28 -2.34
N ILE A 101 -14.06 -8.74 -3.45
CA ILE A 101 -14.54 -7.86 -4.53
C ILE A 101 -15.69 -6.96 -4.06
N ALA A 102 -16.63 -7.49 -3.28
CA ALA A 102 -17.71 -6.69 -2.71
C ALA A 102 -17.16 -5.62 -1.74
N SER A 103 -16.22 -6.00 -0.88
CA SER A 103 -15.54 -5.11 0.05
C SER A 103 -14.72 -4.05 -0.68
N MET A 104 -14.02 -4.42 -1.74
CA MET A 104 -13.28 -3.49 -2.60
C MET A 104 -14.22 -2.46 -3.25
N ASN A 105 -15.36 -2.88 -3.78
CA ASN A 105 -16.33 -1.96 -4.37
C ASN A 105 -16.82 -0.93 -3.34
N GLN A 106 -17.15 -1.37 -2.13
CA GLN A 106 -17.54 -0.48 -1.04
C GLN A 106 -16.39 0.48 -0.67
N PHE A 107 -15.17 -0.02 -0.56
CA PHE A 107 -13.98 0.79 -0.28
C PHE A 107 -13.78 1.87 -1.37
N LEU A 108 -13.85 1.51 -2.65
CA LEU A 108 -13.70 2.46 -3.76
C LEU A 108 -14.77 3.56 -3.74
N GLN A 109 -16.02 3.22 -3.48
CA GLN A 109 -17.11 4.19 -3.38
C GLN A 109 -16.89 5.17 -2.21
N MET A 110 -16.52 4.66 -1.04
CA MET A 110 -16.22 5.49 0.14
C MET A 110 -15.01 6.39 -0.12
N THR A 111 -13.96 5.84 -0.71
CA THR A 111 -12.75 6.57 -1.07
C THR A 111 -13.06 7.71 -2.04
N ALA A 112 -13.81 7.44 -3.11
CA ALA A 112 -14.23 8.46 -4.07
C ALA A 112 -15.01 9.59 -3.39
N GLY A 113 -15.93 9.26 -2.49
CA GLY A 113 -16.68 10.26 -1.71
C GLY A 113 -15.78 11.16 -0.87
N LEU A 114 -14.82 10.58 -0.17
CA LEU A 114 -13.87 11.33 0.66
C LEU A 114 -12.89 12.18 -0.17
N LEU A 115 -12.37 11.63 -1.25
CA LEU A 115 -11.46 12.35 -2.15
C LEU A 115 -12.16 13.57 -2.79
N ASN A 116 -13.45 13.46 -3.15
CA ASN A 116 -14.24 14.59 -3.64
C ASN A 116 -14.35 15.71 -2.58
N VAL A 117 -14.51 15.37 -1.31
CA VAL A 117 -14.50 16.35 -0.22
C VAL A 117 -13.14 17.05 -0.14
N VAL A 118 -12.05 16.28 -0.16
CA VAL A 118 -10.69 16.84 -0.10
C VAL A 118 -10.38 17.70 -1.32
N ALA A 119 -10.82 17.30 -2.51
CA ALA A 119 -10.70 18.09 -3.74
C ALA A 119 -11.37 19.45 -3.60
N SER A 120 -12.51 19.54 -2.89
CA SER A 120 -13.19 20.83 -2.64
C SER A 120 -12.36 21.80 -1.79
N TYR A 121 -11.36 21.30 -1.07
CA TYR A 121 -10.37 22.09 -0.33
C TYR A 121 -9.08 22.39 -1.15
N GLY A 122 -9.09 22.10 -2.46
CA GLY A 122 -8.02 22.43 -3.38
C GLY A 122 -6.88 21.40 -3.44
N ALA A 123 -7.14 20.14 -3.07
CA ALA A 123 -6.21 19.06 -3.38
C ALA A 123 -6.33 18.67 -4.86
N SER A 124 -5.19 18.49 -5.53
CA SER A 124 -5.13 17.78 -6.81
C SER A 124 -5.16 16.27 -6.52
N LEU A 125 -5.92 15.54 -7.31
CA LEU A 125 -6.12 14.11 -7.20
C LEU A 125 -5.85 13.47 -8.57
N GLU A 126 -4.70 13.77 -9.13
CA GLU A 126 -4.25 13.18 -10.38
C GLU A 126 -3.22 12.10 -10.07
N TYR A 127 -3.54 10.87 -10.49
CA TYR A 127 -2.63 9.74 -10.40
C TYR A 127 -2.04 9.46 -11.77
N ASP A 128 -0.74 9.27 -11.83
CA ASP A 128 -0.06 8.80 -13.03
C ASP A 128 -0.50 7.38 -13.36
N ASN A 129 -0.67 6.57 -12.31
CA ASN A 129 -1.13 5.19 -12.44
C ASN A 129 -2.05 4.78 -11.30
N LEU A 130 -3.10 4.03 -11.66
CA LEU A 130 -3.92 3.27 -10.74
C LEU A 130 -4.00 1.83 -11.25
N LYS A 131 -3.50 0.88 -10.47
CA LYS A 131 -3.44 -0.54 -10.84
C LYS A 131 -4.08 -1.43 -9.78
N PHE A 132 -4.68 -2.52 -10.24
CA PHE A 132 -5.18 -3.59 -9.41
C PHE A 132 -4.26 -4.80 -9.53
N LEU A 133 -3.72 -5.26 -8.42
CA LEU A 133 -2.91 -6.46 -8.33
C LEU A 133 -3.74 -7.60 -7.72
N ILE A 134 -3.94 -8.66 -8.49
CA ILE A 134 -4.55 -9.89 -7.98
C ILE A 134 -3.50 -10.62 -7.13
N THR A 135 -3.82 -10.79 -5.83
CA THR A 135 -2.91 -11.41 -4.87
C THR A 135 -3.48 -12.72 -4.33
N ARG A 136 -2.61 -13.56 -3.74
CA ARG A 136 -2.97 -14.86 -3.18
C ARG A 136 -3.76 -15.73 -4.18
N PHE A 137 -3.43 -15.59 -5.45
CA PHE A 137 -4.13 -16.27 -6.53
C PHE A 137 -3.73 -17.73 -6.62
N GLU A 138 -4.71 -18.59 -6.74
CA GLU A 138 -4.56 -20.03 -6.95
C GLU A 138 -5.20 -20.41 -8.29
N PRO A 139 -4.42 -20.54 -9.37
CA PRO A 139 -4.97 -20.77 -10.72
C PRO A 139 -5.82 -22.03 -10.86
N SER A 140 -5.60 -23.04 -9.99
CA SER A 140 -6.39 -24.28 -9.95
C SER A 140 -7.76 -24.12 -9.27
N ASP A 141 -7.99 -23.00 -8.56
CA ASP A 141 -9.26 -22.67 -7.94
C ASP A 141 -10.19 -22.02 -9.00
N GLY A 142 -11.17 -22.80 -9.48
CA GLY A 142 -12.10 -22.35 -10.51
C GLY A 142 -12.86 -21.06 -10.16
N PRO A 143 -13.46 -20.93 -8.98
CA PRO A 143 -14.04 -19.68 -8.47
C PRO A 143 -13.10 -18.49 -8.52
N GLN A 144 -11.84 -18.65 -8.08
CA GLN A 144 -10.85 -17.57 -8.15
C GLN A 144 -10.52 -17.16 -9.60
N ALA A 145 -10.39 -18.15 -10.49
CA ALA A 145 -10.15 -17.88 -11.90
C ALA A 145 -11.30 -17.10 -12.56
N GLN A 146 -12.57 -17.42 -12.20
CA GLN A 146 -13.73 -16.68 -12.65
C GLN A 146 -13.74 -15.23 -12.13
N MET A 147 -13.44 -15.03 -10.84
CA MET A 147 -13.38 -13.69 -10.24
C MET A 147 -12.22 -12.87 -10.80
N ALA A 148 -11.08 -13.47 -11.07
CA ALA A 148 -9.97 -12.81 -11.75
C ALA A 148 -10.37 -12.37 -13.18
N GLY A 149 -11.08 -13.22 -13.91
CA GLY A 149 -11.66 -12.88 -15.22
C GLY A 149 -12.66 -11.73 -15.13
N PHE A 150 -13.52 -11.74 -14.12
CA PHE A 150 -14.47 -10.65 -13.88
C PHE A 150 -13.78 -9.31 -13.59
N LEU A 151 -12.75 -9.31 -12.73
CA LEU A 151 -11.95 -8.10 -12.45
C LEU A 151 -11.30 -7.54 -13.72
N ARG A 152 -10.72 -8.41 -14.56
CA ARG A 152 -10.13 -8.02 -15.84
C ARG A 152 -11.18 -7.47 -16.81
N ALA A 153 -12.38 -8.01 -16.81
CA ALA A 153 -13.47 -7.49 -17.64
C ALA A 153 -13.97 -6.12 -17.19
N LEU A 154 -13.94 -5.83 -15.87
CA LEU A 154 -14.39 -4.56 -15.31
C LEU A 154 -13.35 -3.44 -15.46
N PHE A 155 -12.09 -3.73 -15.16
CA PHE A 155 -11.04 -2.72 -15.03
C PHE A 155 -9.99 -2.78 -16.16
N ALA A 156 -10.13 -3.74 -17.06
CA ALA A 156 -9.31 -3.89 -18.27
C ALA A 156 -7.80 -3.75 -18.00
N GLU A 157 -7.16 -2.79 -18.63
CA GLU A 157 -5.72 -2.49 -18.53
C GLU A 157 -5.26 -1.99 -17.14
N GLN A 158 -6.20 -1.63 -16.29
CA GLN A 158 -5.88 -1.27 -14.90
C GLN A 158 -5.56 -2.51 -14.04
N VAL A 159 -6.01 -3.71 -14.43
CA VAL A 159 -5.63 -4.94 -13.76
C VAL A 159 -4.30 -5.43 -14.30
N MET A 160 -3.33 -5.58 -13.42
CA MET A 160 -2.02 -6.10 -13.79
C MET A 160 -2.14 -7.48 -14.48
N THR A 161 -1.32 -7.70 -15.48
CA THR A 161 -1.24 -8.96 -16.21
C THR A 161 -0.75 -10.07 -15.29
N ASN A 162 0.32 -9.77 -14.56
CA ASN A 162 0.91 -10.68 -13.60
C ASN A 162 0.15 -10.67 -12.27
N THR A 163 0.11 -11.82 -11.62
CA THR A 163 -0.60 -12.02 -10.34
C THR A 163 0.37 -12.50 -9.29
N PHE A 164 0.16 -12.12 -8.05
CA PHE A 164 0.92 -12.67 -6.94
C PHE A 164 0.28 -13.98 -6.47
N LEU A 165 0.98 -15.08 -6.69
CA LEU A 165 0.47 -16.42 -6.40
C LEU A 165 0.40 -16.70 -4.88
N LYS A 166 -0.61 -17.46 -4.49
CA LYS A 166 -0.65 -18.04 -3.15
C LYS A 166 0.50 -19.04 -2.99
N SER A 167 1.30 -18.87 -1.95
CA SER A 167 2.43 -19.73 -1.67
C SER A 167 2.64 -19.92 -0.17
N THR A 168 2.88 -21.16 0.26
CA THR A 168 3.30 -21.46 1.63
C THR A 168 4.71 -20.95 1.89
N ALA A 169 5.58 -20.89 0.89
CA ALA A 169 6.94 -20.37 1.05
C ALA A 169 6.96 -18.91 1.59
N VAL A 170 5.99 -18.09 1.18
CA VAL A 170 5.85 -16.72 1.71
C VAL A 170 5.49 -16.75 3.20
N SER A 171 4.56 -17.63 3.59
CA SER A 171 4.14 -17.76 4.99
C SER A 171 5.26 -18.32 5.87
N ASP A 172 5.99 -19.31 5.35
CA ASP A 172 7.08 -19.96 6.05
C ASP A 172 8.26 -19.00 6.26
N ALA A 173 8.65 -18.20 5.24
CA ALA A 173 9.64 -17.13 5.37
C ALA A 173 9.21 -16.09 6.43
N GLY A 174 7.92 -15.76 6.49
CA GLY A 174 7.36 -14.86 7.51
C GLY A 174 7.52 -15.37 8.95
N LEU A 175 7.55 -16.69 9.18
CA LEU A 175 7.77 -17.27 10.51
C LEU A 175 9.17 -16.96 11.07
N THR A 176 10.17 -16.83 10.20
CA THR A 176 11.54 -16.45 10.54
C THR A 176 11.79 -14.94 10.40
N GLN A 177 10.74 -14.15 10.12
CA GLN A 177 10.81 -12.71 9.88
C GLN A 177 11.76 -12.33 8.72
N GLN A 178 11.78 -13.17 7.70
CA GLN A 178 12.60 -13.03 6.50
C GLN A 178 11.73 -12.86 5.26
N THR A 179 12.29 -12.26 4.24
CA THR A 179 11.70 -12.26 2.89
C THR A 179 12.10 -13.53 2.13
N LEU A 180 11.40 -13.83 1.02
CA LEU A 180 11.79 -14.95 0.15
C LEU A 180 13.20 -14.81 -0.44
N TYR A 181 13.75 -13.61 -0.48
CA TYR A 181 15.11 -13.36 -1.01
C TYR A 181 16.22 -13.60 0.02
N GLU A 182 15.86 -13.79 1.29
CA GLU A 182 16.81 -13.98 2.40
C GLU A 182 16.88 -15.43 2.88
N VAL A 183 15.82 -16.20 2.66
CA VAL A 183 15.76 -17.58 3.11
C VAL A 183 16.57 -18.51 2.20
N ASP A 184 17.11 -19.61 2.79
CA ASP A 184 17.79 -20.62 1.99
C ASP A 184 16.76 -21.45 1.21
N ARG A 185 16.85 -21.37 -0.12
CA ARG A 185 15.98 -22.14 -1.04
C ARG A 185 15.95 -23.64 -0.71
N SER A 186 17.03 -24.19 -0.12
CA SER A 186 17.11 -25.62 0.21
C SER A 186 16.15 -26.03 1.33
N GLU A 187 15.66 -25.10 2.13
CA GLU A 187 14.72 -25.34 3.22
C GLU A 187 13.25 -25.48 2.72
N PHE A 188 13.01 -25.16 1.44
CA PHE A 188 11.67 -25.12 0.86
C PHE A 188 11.49 -26.18 -0.21
N ASN A 189 10.22 -26.55 -0.46
CA ASN A 189 9.89 -27.27 -1.67
C ASN A 189 10.24 -26.39 -2.89
N ARG A 190 11.13 -26.90 -3.75
CA ARG A 190 11.68 -26.15 -4.89
C ARG A 190 10.59 -25.50 -5.75
N ASN A 191 9.59 -26.28 -6.14
CA ASN A 191 8.53 -25.79 -7.01
C ASN A 191 7.72 -24.67 -6.37
N THR A 192 7.46 -24.77 -5.08
CA THR A 192 6.68 -23.77 -4.33
C THR A 192 7.47 -22.48 -4.17
N TYR A 193 8.75 -22.58 -3.83
CA TYR A 193 9.65 -21.45 -3.69
C TYR A 193 9.85 -20.73 -5.03
N ASP A 194 10.27 -21.47 -6.06
CA ASP A 194 10.58 -20.89 -7.38
C ASP A 194 9.36 -20.18 -7.98
N ARG A 195 8.17 -20.77 -7.91
CA ARG A 195 6.94 -20.13 -8.37
C ARG A 195 6.60 -18.87 -7.60
N ALA A 196 6.85 -18.82 -6.29
CA ALA A 196 6.61 -17.64 -5.49
C ALA A 196 7.55 -16.50 -5.89
N VAL A 197 8.85 -16.77 -5.97
CA VAL A 197 9.87 -15.79 -6.38
C VAL A 197 9.61 -15.30 -7.81
N GLU A 198 9.30 -16.21 -8.74
CA GLU A 198 8.97 -15.84 -10.11
C GLU A 198 7.76 -14.92 -10.18
N SER A 199 6.68 -15.23 -9.44
CA SER A 199 5.48 -14.39 -9.45
C SER A 199 5.74 -12.99 -8.88
N ILE A 200 6.57 -12.86 -7.83
CA ILE A 200 6.98 -11.56 -7.29
C ILE A 200 7.79 -10.78 -8.34
N ASN A 201 8.78 -11.42 -8.95
CA ASN A 201 9.63 -10.77 -9.94
C ASN A 201 8.83 -10.28 -11.16
N GLN A 202 7.87 -11.08 -11.65
CA GLN A 202 6.99 -10.69 -12.75
C GLN A 202 6.10 -9.49 -12.39
N VAL A 203 5.56 -9.47 -11.16
CA VAL A 203 4.77 -8.33 -10.66
C VAL A 203 5.65 -7.09 -10.53
N SER A 204 6.85 -7.21 -9.96
CA SER A 204 7.77 -6.09 -9.79
C SER A 204 8.18 -5.49 -11.15
N SER A 205 8.52 -6.34 -12.12
CA SER A 205 8.89 -5.88 -13.48
C SER A 205 7.73 -5.22 -14.25
N GLU A 206 6.49 -5.49 -13.88
CA GLU A 206 5.33 -4.83 -14.49
C GLU A 206 5.04 -3.45 -13.84
N LEU A 207 5.55 -3.22 -12.62
CA LEU A 207 5.40 -1.95 -11.91
C LEU A 207 6.51 -0.93 -12.26
N GLU A 208 7.65 -1.37 -12.76
CA GLU A 208 8.75 -0.54 -13.26
C GLU A 208 8.37 0.17 -14.57
#